data_6ea2d7e39150dc31085fc5e4d4d3b2e5
#
_entry.id   6ea2d7e39150dc31085fc5e4d4d3b2e5
#
_cell.length_a   1.000
_cell.length_b   1.000
_cell.length_c   1.000
_cell.angle_alpha   90.00
_cell.angle_beta   90.00
_cell.angle_gamma   90.00
#
_symmetry.space_group_name_H-M   'P 1'
#
loop_
_entity.id
_entity.type
_entity.pdbx_description
1 polymer ?
#
loop_
_entity_poly.entity_id
_entity_poly.type
_entity_poly.pdbx_seq_one_letter_code
_entity_poly.pdbx_strand_id
1 'polypeptide(L)'
;ENRAGAGGSVGAAAAARAQPDGYTLLMGALTSHSINVGLQAKSGFDLKKDLVPVGLAGNVGLALVVHPSVTAKTVPELITLIKAKPEEYSYASSGQGSPQHLSGELFNLKAGTKMPVVPYRGSGPAMTDMVAGQVKIMFDTIPAVLQHVKGGTLRAIATTGTEVSPFMPETPT
;
A
#
# COMPACT_ATOMS: atom_id res chain seq x y z
N GLU A 1 5.92 -12.89 -14.96
CA GLU A 1 4.48 -13.14 -14.79
C GLU A 1 3.98 -12.49 -13.50
N ASN A 2 2.86 -11.74 -13.56
CA ASN A 2 2.20 -11.19 -12.38
C ASN A 2 1.02 -12.06 -11.96
N ARG A 3 1.04 -12.55 -10.72
CA ARG A 3 -0.05 -13.31 -10.09
C ARG A 3 -0.63 -12.51 -8.93
N ALA A 4 -1.59 -11.63 -9.23
CA ALA A 4 -2.23 -10.76 -8.26
C ALA A 4 -3.19 -11.53 -7.35
N GLY A 5 -3.33 -11.06 -6.12
CA GLY A 5 -4.33 -11.52 -5.15
C GLY A 5 -3.78 -11.76 -3.75
N ALA A 6 -4.67 -11.69 -2.76
CA ALA A 6 -4.41 -11.94 -1.34
C ALA A 6 -3.14 -11.22 -0.81
N GLY A 7 -2.96 -9.93 -1.15
CA GLY A 7 -1.79 -9.15 -0.71
C GLY A 7 -0.44 -9.70 -1.19
N GLY A 8 -0.40 -10.40 -2.35
CA GLY A 8 0.80 -11.02 -2.91
C GLY A 8 0.99 -12.50 -2.57
N SER A 9 0.17 -13.07 -1.67
CA SER A 9 0.30 -14.48 -1.25
C SER A 9 0.09 -15.46 -2.38
N VAL A 10 -0.73 -15.13 -3.39
CA VAL A 10 -0.95 -15.99 -4.57
C VAL A 10 0.35 -16.17 -5.37
N GLY A 11 1.08 -15.08 -5.61
CA GLY A 11 2.37 -15.12 -6.31
C GLY A 11 3.44 -15.86 -5.51
N ALA A 12 3.51 -15.58 -4.20
CA ALA A 12 4.46 -16.24 -3.31
C ALA A 12 4.24 -17.75 -3.22
N ALA A 13 2.99 -18.20 -3.06
CA ALA A 13 2.64 -19.61 -3.05
C ALA A 13 2.93 -20.31 -4.39
N ALA A 14 2.78 -19.60 -5.51
CA ALA A 14 3.15 -20.15 -6.81
C ALA A 14 4.67 -20.33 -6.96
N ALA A 15 5.47 -19.38 -6.51
CA ALA A 15 6.93 -19.49 -6.51
C ALA A 15 7.42 -20.60 -5.56
N ALA A 16 6.83 -20.70 -4.36
CA ALA A 16 7.17 -21.75 -3.40
C ALA A 16 6.88 -23.16 -3.90
N ARG A 17 5.95 -23.32 -4.83
CA ARG A 17 5.63 -24.63 -5.45
C ARG A 17 6.38 -24.90 -6.74
N ALA A 18 7.17 -23.96 -7.23
CA ALA A 18 7.96 -24.15 -8.44
C ALA A 18 9.11 -25.16 -8.19
N GLN A 19 9.65 -25.71 -9.28
CA GLN A 19 10.83 -26.58 -9.18
C GLN A 19 12.00 -25.80 -8.58
N PRO A 20 12.72 -26.37 -7.59
CA PRO A 20 13.85 -25.70 -6.93
C PRO A 20 15.14 -25.79 -7.77
N ASP A 21 15.05 -25.46 -9.05
CA ASP A 21 16.13 -25.55 -10.04
C ASP A 21 16.92 -24.24 -10.21
N GLY A 22 16.53 -23.19 -9.47
CA GLY A 22 17.17 -21.87 -9.53
C GLY A 22 16.69 -20.96 -10.66
N TYR A 23 15.75 -21.40 -11.50
CA TYR A 23 15.23 -20.60 -12.63
C TYR A 23 13.94 -19.84 -12.28
N THR A 24 13.32 -20.13 -11.14
CA THR A 24 12.14 -19.40 -10.68
C THR A 24 12.52 -18.45 -9.56
N LEU A 25 12.35 -17.15 -9.78
CA LEU A 25 12.61 -16.10 -8.80
C LEU A 25 11.31 -15.40 -8.40
N LEU A 26 11.16 -15.10 -7.12
CA LEU A 26 10.08 -14.26 -6.60
C LEU A 26 10.59 -12.85 -6.33
N MET A 27 10.04 -11.84 -7.02
CA MET A 27 10.15 -10.46 -6.58
C MET A 27 9.05 -10.21 -5.55
N GLY A 28 9.39 -10.18 -4.30
CA GLY A 28 8.44 -10.10 -3.20
C GLY A 28 8.62 -8.85 -2.34
N ALA A 29 7.53 -8.29 -1.84
CA ALA A 29 7.57 -7.32 -0.75
C ALA A 29 7.62 -8.08 0.57
N LEU A 30 8.80 -8.12 1.20
CA LEU A 30 9.02 -8.87 2.45
C LEU A 30 8.02 -8.50 3.55
N THR A 31 7.65 -7.21 3.64
CA THR A 31 6.65 -6.72 4.59
C THR A 31 5.30 -7.41 4.40
N SER A 32 4.75 -7.42 3.16
CA SER A 32 3.45 -8.06 2.90
C SER A 32 3.49 -9.57 3.13
N HIS A 33 4.59 -10.24 2.77
CA HIS A 33 4.71 -11.68 2.99
C HIS A 33 4.84 -12.02 4.47
N SER A 34 5.64 -11.27 5.26
CA SER A 34 5.78 -11.46 6.70
C SER A 34 4.47 -11.20 7.45
N ILE A 35 3.73 -10.16 7.04
CA ILE A 35 2.44 -9.79 7.61
C ILE A 35 1.39 -10.87 7.31
N ASN A 36 1.32 -11.33 6.06
CA ASN A 36 0.36 -12.35 5.66
C ASN A 36 0.59 -13.68 6.38
N VAL A 37 1.84 -14.07 6.66
CA VAL A 37 2.16 -15.23 7.48
C VAL A 37 1.63 -15.08 8.91
N GLY A 38 1.67 -13.85 9.47
CA GLY A 38 1.13 -13.56 10.81
C GLY A 38 -0.41 -13.49 10.85
N LEU A 39 -1.05 -13.04 9.77
CA LEU A 39 -2.50 -12.86 9.70
C LEU A 39 -3.25 -14.11 9.18
N GLN A 40 -2.63 -14.91 8.35
CA GLN A 40 -3.25 -16.07 7.69
C GLN A 40 -2.68 -17.37 8.26
N ALA A 41 -3.46 -18.06 9.07
CA ALA A 41 -3.09 -19.37 9.63
C ALA A 41 -2.79 -20.45 8.55
N LYS A 42 -3.20 -20.24 7.29
CA LYS A 42 -2.97 -21.13 6.14
C LYS A 42 -2.56 -20.33 4.91
N SER A 43 -1.33 -19.82 4.89
CA SER A 43 -0.78 -19.09 3.73
C SER A 43 -0.54 -19.97 2.51
N GLY A 44 -0.53 -21.31 2.67
CA GLY A 44 -0.24 -22.27 1.61
C GLY A 44 1.25 -22.40 1.26
N PHE A 45 2.12 -21.70 1.99
CA PHE A 45 3.59 -21.81 1.93
C PHE A 45 4.22 -21.36 3.24
N ASP A 46 5.43 -21.82 3.52
CA ASP A 46 6.26 -21.38 4.65
C ASP A 46 7.39 -20.48 4.11
N LEU A 47 7.34 -19.19 4.44
CA LEU A 47 8.28 -18.19 3.95
C LEU A 47 9.76 -18.56 4.23
N LYS A 48 10.03 -19.26 5.36
CA LYS A 48 11.39 -19.60 5.78
C LYS A 48 11.87 -20.94 5.25
N LYS A 49 10.96 -21.85 4.91
CA LYS A 49 11.30 -23.20 4.46
C LYS A 49 11.25 -23.35 2.95
N ASP A 50 10.25 -22.70 2.32
CA ASP A 50 9.93 -22.92 0.91
C ASP A 50 10.60 -21.89 -0.01
N LEU A 51 11.20 -20.82 0.55
CA LEU A 51 11.86 -19.76 -0.21
C LEU A 51 13.26 -19.46 0.36
N VAL A 52 14.23 -19.33 -0.52
CA VAL A 52 15.61 -18.96 -0.17
C VAL A 52 15.81 -17.47 -0.54
N PRO A 53 16.19 -16.59 0.40
CA PRO A 53 16.46 -15.20 0.09
C PRO A 53 17.74 -15.08 -0.77
N VAL A 54 17.62 -14.37 -1.91
CA VAL A 54 18.72 -14.12 -2.84
C VAL A 54 19.37 -12.77 -2.57
N GLY A 55 18.58 -11.73 -2.35
CA GLY A 55 19.09 -10.40 -2.08
C GLY A 55 18.00 -9.35 -1.90
N LEU A 56 18.38 -8.19 -1.39
CA LEU A 56 17.52 -7.01 -1.26
C LEU A 56 17.63 -6.18 -2.55
N ALA A 57 16.53 -6.08 -3.29
CA ALA A 57 16.50 -5.25 -4.50
C ALA A 57 16.37 -3.75 -4.19
N GLY A 58 15.78 -3.38 -3.07
CA GLY A 58 15.61 -2.00 -2.62
C GLY A 58 14.56 -1.86 -1.53
N ASN A 59 14.47 -0.63 -1.00
CA ASN A 59 13.40 -0.22 -0.08
C ASN A 59 12.48 0.77 -0.79
N VAL A 60 11.19 0.64 -0.58
CA VAL A 60 10.17 1.52 -1.16
C VAL A 60 9.29 2.09 -0.05
N GLY A 61 9.32 3.42 0.10
CA GLY A 61 8.41 4.14 0.99
C GLY A 61 7.02 4.26 0.39
N LEU A 62 6.03 4.47 1.26
CA LEU A 62 4.67 4.82 0.86
C LEU A 62 4.46 6.33 0.96
N ALA A 63 3.52 6.84 0.18
CA ALA A 63 2.98 8.17 0.34
C ALA A 63 1.49 8.10 0.66
N LEU A 64 1.03 8.95 1.56
CA LEU A 64 -0.37 9.25 1.77
C LEU A 64 -0.80 10.24 0.69
N VAL A 65 -1.67 9.79 -0.19
CA VAL A 65 -2.20 10.61 -1.28
C VAL A 65 -3.71 10.76 -1.15
N VAL A 66 -4.21 11.89 -1.63
CA VAL A 66 -5.63 12.20 -1.66
C VAL A 66 -6.05 12.66 -3.06
N HIS A 67 -7.31 12.43 -3.40
CA HIS A 67 -7.93 13.02 -4.58
C HIS A 67 -8.01 14.53 -4.44
N PRO A 68 -7.86 15.34 -5.50
CA PRO A 68 -7.90 16.81 -5.43
C PRO A 68 -9.17 17.42 -4.83
N SER A 69 -10.30 16.68 -4.83
CA SER A 69 -11.54 17.12 -4.16
C SER A 69 -11.44 17.16 -2.63
N VAL A 70 -10.45 16.49 -2.04
CA VAL A 70 -10.15 16.61 -0.61
C VAL A 70 -9.42 17.92 -0.37
N THR A 71 -9.98 18.80 0.44
CA THR A 71 -9.43 20.16 0.63
C THR A 71 -8.18 20.19 1.53
N ALA A 72 -7.96 19.15 2.35
CA ALA A 72 -6.81 19.04 3.23
C ALA A 72 -5.48 19.05 2.45
N LYS A 73 -4.52 19.80 2.98
CA LYS A 73 -3.14 19.89 2.46
C LYS A 73 -2.12 19.28 3.42
N THR A 74 -2.52 19.03 4.67
CA THR A 74 -1.68 18.50 5.73
C THR A 74 -2.37 17.33 6.44
N VAL A 75 -1.59 16.50 7.14
CA VAL A 75 -2.13 15.38 7.93
C VAL A 75 -3.11 15.86 9.02
N PRO A 76 -2.83 16.91 9.81
CA PRO A 76 -3.77 17.43 10.79
C PRO A 76 -5.10 17.92 10.18
N GLU A 77 -5.05 18.61 9.04
CA GLU A 77 -6.26 19.02 8.31
C GLU A 77 -7.06 17.81 7.83
N LEU A 78 -6.38 16.79 7.30
CA LEU A 78 -7.04 15.56 6.85
C LEU A 78 -7.73 14.84 8.01
N ILE A 79 -7.07 14.72 9.17
CA ILE A 79 -7.65 14.13 10.37
C ILE A 79 -8.91 14.91 10.81
N THR A 80 -8.84 16.23 10.77
CA THR A 80 -9.97 17.11 11.12
C THR A 80 -11.17 16.87 10.19
N LEU A 81 -10.93 16.79 8.88
CA LEU A 81 -11.98 16.50 7.89
C LEU A 81 -12.62 15.13 8.11
N ILE A 82 -11.79 14.09 8.31
CA ILE A 82 -12.28 12.72 8.54
C ILE A 82 -13.13 12.65 9.81
N LYS A 83 -12.70 13.31 10.90
CA LYS A 83 -13.46 13.34 12.16
C LYS A 83 -14.76 14.10 12.06
N ALA A 84 -14.81 15.15 11.24
CA ALA A 84 -16.03 15.94 11.03
C ALA A 84 -17.09 15.18 10.21
N LYS A 85 -16.68 14.32 9.28
CA LYS A 85 -17.54 13.59 8.36
C LYS A 85 -17.02 12.18 8.07
N PRO A 86 -17.03 11.30 9.06
CA PRO A 86 -16.41 9.97 8.95
C PRO A 86 -17.03 9.10 7.86
N GLU A 87 -18.30 9.31 7.52
CA GLU A 87 -19.02 8.57 6.48
C GLU A 87 -18.62 8.97 5.05
N GLU A 88 -17.99 10.14 4.85
CA GLU A 88 -17.57 10.62 3.53
C GLU A 88 -16.20 10.08 3.10
N TYR A 89 -15.45 9.49 4.03
CA TYR A 89 -14.07 9.09 3.80
C TYR A 89 -13.85 7.60 4.00
N SER A 90 -13.31 6.98 2.97
CA SER A 90 -12.75 5.63 2.97
C SER A 90 -11.35 5.67 2.39
N TYR A 91 -10.57 4.62 2.59
CA TYR A 91 -9.26 4.52 1.95
C TYR A 91 -9.13 3.27 1.09
N ALA A 92 -8.44 3.41 -0.05
CA ALA A 92 -8.15 2.31 -0.95
C ALA A 92 -6.94 1.50 -0.46
N SER A 93 -6.97 0.18 -0.63
CA SER A 93 -5.84 -0.70 -0.41
C SER A 93 -5.64 -1.68 -1.56
N SER A 94 -4.42 -2.12 -1.78
CA SER A 94 -4.09 -3.13 -2.80
C SER A 94 -4.48 -4.57 -2.40
N GLY A 95 -5.20 -4.71 -1.30
CA GLY A 95 -5.71 -5.97 -0.76
C GLY A 95 -5.45 -6.12 0.73
N GLN A 96 -6.15 -7.06 1.34
CA GLN A 96 -6.03 -7.34 2.77
C GLN A 96 -4.60 -7.80 3.12
N GLY A 97 -4.03 -7.27 4.20
CA GLY A 97 -2.67 -7.57 4.64
C GLY A 97 -1.57 -6.91 3.80
N SER A 98 -1.92 -6.05 2.83
CA SER A 98 -0.93 -5.25 2.11
C SER A 98 -0.36 -4.13 2.99
N PRO A 99 0.84 -3.60 2.68
CA PRO A 99 1.38 -2.43 3.36
C PRO A 99 0.43 -1.23 3.32
N GLN A 100 -0.29 -1.04 2.23
CA GLN A 100 -1.30 0.01 2.06
C GLN A 100 -2.46 -0.14 3.06
N HIS A 101 -2.96 -1.37 3.21
CA HIS A 101 -4.01 -1.68 4.20
C HIS A 101 -3.54 -1.38 5.63
N LEU A 102 -2.38 -1.89 6.01
CA LEU A 102 -1.86 -1.69 7.37
C LEU A 102 -1.52 -0.24 7.67
N SER A 103 -1.04 0.52 6.68
CA SER A 103 -0.81 1.95 6.85
C SER A 103 -2.10 2.70 7.12
N GLY A 104 -3.20 2.36 6.43
CA GLY A 104 -4.51 2.91 6.69
C GLY A 104 -5.05 2.56 8.08
N GLU A 105 -4.90 1.30 8.51
CA GLU A 105 -5.30 0.86 9.84
C GLU A 105 -4.46 1.53 10.95
N LEU A 106 -3.14 1.65 10.73
CA LEU A 106 -2.27 2.36 11.66
C LEU A 106 -2.62 3.84 11.76
N PHE A 107 -2.94 4.46 10.62
CA PHE A 107 -3.42 5.85 10.59
C PHE A 107 -4.72 5.98 11.39
N ASN A 108 -5.71 5.13 11.14
CA ASN A 108 -6.96 5.10 11.89
C ASN A 108 -6.71 5.01 13.41
N LEU A 109 -5.84 4.07 13.81
CA LEU A 109 -5.50 3.85 15.22
C LEU A 109 -4.83 5.09 15.85
N LYS A 110 -3.83 5.66 15.17
CA LYS A 110 -3.04 6.79 15.70
C LYS A 110 -3.80 8.12 15.68
N ALA A 111 -4.60 8.33 14.64
CA ALA A 111 -5.39 9.55 14.47
C ALA A 111 -6.73 9.51 15.24
N GLY A 112 -7.14 8.34 15.73
CA GLY A 112 -8.47 8.15 16.33
C GLY A 112 -9.58 8.35 15.31
N THR A 113 -9.38 7.87 14.08
CA THR A 113 -10.35 7.86 12.99
C THR A 113 -10.86 6.43 12.73
N LYS A 114 -11.88 6.28 11.88
CA LYS A 114 -12.47 4.98 11.56
C LYS A 114 -12.86 4.91 10.09
N MET A 115 -11.92 5.26 9.20
CA MET A 115 -12.16 5.13 7.76
C MET A 115 -12.31 3.65 7.39
N PRO A 116 -13.37 3.24 6.69
CA PRO A 116 -13.46 1.90 6.14
C PRO A 116 -12.45 1.69 5.02
N VAL A 117 -11.90 0.47 4.92
CA VAL A 117 -11.03 0.08 3.82
C VAL A 117 -11.86 -0.35 2.61
N VAL A 118 -11.44 0.06 1.40
CA VAL A 118 -11.93 -0.46 0.12
C VAL A 118 -10.81 -1.32 -0.48
N PRO A 119 -10.93 -2.66 -0.42
CA PRO A 119 -9.88 -3.55 -0.90
C PRO A 119 -9.98 -3.78 -2.41
N TYR A 120 -8.85 -3.66 -3.10
CA TYR A 120 -8.69 -3.93 -4.53
C TYR A 120 -7.78 -5.14 -4.78
N ARG A 121 -7.79 -5.66 -6.01
CA ARG A 121 -6.88 -6.72 -6.44
C ARG A 121 -5.56 -6.15 -6.97
N GLY A 122 -4.87 -5.35 -6.14
CA GLY A 122 -3.63 -4.68 -6.48
C GLY A 122 -3.76 -3.16 -6.56
N SER A 123 -2.63 -2.48 -6.73
CA SER A 123 -2.54 -1.01 -6.77
C SER A 123 -3.18 -0.42 -8.03
N GLY A 124 -3.07 -1.08 -9.19
CA GLY A 124 -3.60 -0.56 -10.45
C GLY A 124 -5.09 -0.22 -10.42
N PRO A 125 -5.99 -1.18 -10.14
CA PRO A 125 -7.43 -0.91 -10.01
C PRO A 125 -7.74 0.13 -8.92
N ALA A 126 -7.03 0.10 -7.78
CA ALA A 126 -7.18 1.10 -6.73
C ALA A 126 -6.83 2.52 -7.22
N MET A 127 -5.75 2.64 -7.99
CA MET A 127 -5.31 3.91 -8.56
C MET A 127 -6.32 4.48 -9.56
N THR A 128 -6.94 3.64 -10.38
CA THR A 128 -7.99 4.05 -11.32
C THR A 128 -9.15 4.71 -10.58
N ASP A 129 -9.64 4.09 -9.50
CA ASP A 129 -10.75 4.63 -8.71
C ASP A 129 -10.34 5.85 -7.88
N MET A 130 -9.07 5.92 -7.44
CA MET A 130 -8.51 7.11 -6.80
C MET A 130 -8.51 8.32 -7.74
N VAL A 131 -8.03 8.15 -8.97
CA VAL A 131 -8.00 9.23 -9.98
C VAL A 131 -9.41 9.65 -10.40
N ALA A 132 -10.33 8.70 -10.44
CA ALA A 132 -11.75 8.97 -10.72
C ALA A 132 -12.51 9.58 -9.53
N GLY A 133 -11.89 9.67 -8.33
CA GLY A 133 -12.51 10.22 -7.12
C GLY A 133 -13.55 9.30 -6.46
N GLN A 134 -13.62 8.02 -6.85
CA GLN A 134 -14.52 7.03 -6.23
C GLN A 134 -14.06 6.70 -4.80
N VAL A 135 -12.75 6.61 -4.59
CA VAL A 135 -12.13 6.59 -3.27
C VAL A 135 -11.17 7.78 -3.18
N LYS A 136 -11.13 8.44 -2.03
CA LYS A 136 -10.47 9.75 -1.93
C LYS A 136 -9.14 9.74 -1.21
N ILE A 137 -8.78 8.64 -0.55
CA ILE A 137 -7.58 8.52 0.29
C ILE A 137 -6.90 7.18 -0.02
N MET A 138 -5.57 7.18 -0.12
CA MET A 138 -4.80 5.96 -0.30
C MET A 138 -3.39 6.14 0.26
N PHE A 139 -2.86 5.08 0.85
CA PHE A 139 -1.41 4.91 1.00
C PHE A 139 -0.93 4.05 -0.16
N ASP A 140 0.05 4.49 -0.93
CA ASP A 140 0.65 3.62 -1.93
C ASP A 140 2.15 3.93 -2.11
N THR A 141 2.85 3.04 -2.80
CA THR A 141 4.28 3.19 -3.03
C THR A 141 4.58 4.47 -3.80
N ILE A 142 5.66 5.15 -3.43
CA ILE A 142 6.07 6.40 -4.09
C ILE A 142 6.16 6.24 -5.61
N PRO A 143 6.76 5.18 -6.18
CA PRO A 143 6.77 5.00 -7.63
C PRO A 143 5.37 4.92 -8.28
N ALA A 144 4.40 4.30 -7.59
CA ALA A 144 3.04 4.17 -8.12
C ALA A 144 2.30 5.51 -8.20
N VAL A 145 2.51 6.39 -7.21
CA VAL A 145 1.77 7.67 -7.11
C VAL A 145 2.50 8.84 -7.76
N LEU A 146 3.81 8.75 -7.99
CA LEU A 146 4.67 9.87 -8.36
C LEU A 146 4.19 10.62 -9.61
N GLN A 147 3.81 9.90 -10.66
CA GLN A 147 3.34 10.51 -11.91
C GLN A 147 1.99 11.19 -11.72
N HIS A 148 1.11 10.61 -10.91
CA HIS A 148 -0.20 11.18 -10.58
C HIS A 148 -0.08 12.46 -9.76
N VAL A 149 0.88 12.49 -8.82
CA VAL A 149 1.17 13.70 -8.03
C VAL A 149 1.79 14.79 -8.91
N LYS A 150 2.78 14.44 -9.74
CA LYS A 150 3.38 15.40 -10.69
C LYS A 150 2.38 15.94 -11.72
N GLY A 151 1.45 15.09 -12.16
CA GLY A 151 0.37 15.47 -13.09
C GLY A 151 -0.82 16.17 -12.42
N GLY A 152 -0.83 16.33 -11.08
CA GLY A 152 -1.90 17.00 -10.34
C GLY A 152 -3.20 16.20 -10.25
N THR A 153 -3.23 14.95 -10.71
CA THR A 153 -4.41 14.08 -10.60
C THR A 153 -4.59 13.52 -9.19
N LEU A 154 -3.52 13.51 -8.39
CA LEU A 154 -3.54 13.25 -6.96
C LEU A 154 -2.69 14.30 -6.22
N ARG A 155 -2.93 14.46 -4.92
CA ARG A 155 -2.10 15.28 -4.03
C ARG A 155 -1.45 14.41 -2.98
N ALA A 156 -0.12 14.52 -2.82
CA ALA A 156 0.59 13.93 -1.71
C ALA A 156 0.44 14.80 -0.46
N ILE A 157 0.15 14.17 0.68
CA ILE A 157 0.02 14.82 1.99
C ILE A 157 1.25 14.57 2.85
N ALA A 158 1.76 13.34 2.86
CA ALA A 158 2.94 12.93 3.61
C ALA A 158 3.56 11.66 3.01
N THR A 159 4.81 11.36 3.41
CA THR A 159 5.45 10.05 3.16
C THR A 159 5.62 9.29 4.47
N THR A 160 5.79 7.97 4.41
CA THR A 160 5.95 7.11 5.59
C THR A 160 7.41 6.91 6.01
N GLY A 161 8.34 7.59 5.36
CA GLY A 161 9.76 7.51 5.71
C GLY A 161 10.10 8.29 6.99
N THR A 162 11.29 8.06 7.52
CA THR A 162 11.89 8.88 8.58
C THR A 162 12.62 10.10 8.03
N GLU A 163 12.86 10.11 6.73
CA GLU A 163 13.52 11.18 6.00
C GLU A 163 12.69 11.56 4.77
N VAL A 164 12.85 12.80 4.33
CA VAL A 164 12.21 13.30 3.12
C VAL A 164 12.67 12.49 1.91
N SER A 165 11.72 12.02 1.13
CA SER A 165 12.04 11.25 -0.08
C SER A 165 12.69 12.13 -1.15
N PRO A 166 13.83 11.73 -1.74
CA PRO A 166 14.43 12.49 -2.84
C PRO A 166 13.54 12.54 -4.09
N PHE A 167 12.58 11.63 -4.22
CA PHE A 167 11.62 11.63 -5.33
C PHE A 167 10.42 12.56 -5.11
N MET A 168 10.19 12.96 -3.84
CA MET A 168 9.09 13.84 -3.43
C MET A 168 9.59 14.85 -2.38
N PRO A 169 10.55 15.73 -2.73
CA PRO A 169 11.23 16.59 -1.76
C PRO A 169 10.29 17.63 -1.11
N GLU A 170 9.19 17.97 -1.77
CA GLU A 170 8.19 18.91 -1.25
C GLU A 170 7.17 18.25 -0.29
N THR A 171 7.21 16.90 -0.16
CA THR A 171 6.24 16.16 0.65
C THR A 171 6.87 15.82 2.01
N PRO A 172 6.27 16.26 3.14
CA PRO A 172 6.78 15.97 4.48
C PRO A 172 6.68 14.47 4.82
N THR A 173 7.40 14.07 5.88
CA THR A 173 7.33 12.73 6.50
C THR A 173 6.34 12.71 7.65
#